data_0dd8e3e353277f480137bfea30b0f194
#
_entry.id   0dd8e3e353277f480137bfea30b0f194
#
_cell.length_a   1.000
_cell.length_b   1.000
_cell.length_c   1.000
_cell.angle_alpha   90.00
_cell.angle_beta   90.00
_cell.angle_gamma   90.00
#
_symmetry.space_group_name_H-M   'P 1'
#
loop_
_entity.id
_entity.type
_entity.pdbx_description
1 polymer ?
#
loop_
_entity_poly.entity_id
_entity_poly.type
_entity_poly.pdbx_seq_one_letter_code
_entity_poly.pdbx_strand_id
1 'polypeptide(L)'
;SYDYWVQADCGGGTISAYVGPFTFGTSCNASVAPTNENFDAGFPICWSQESNDDFDWTLDANGTTSVGTGPSDDFTGGGNYMYTEASLPRAHGDVATMYSEVIDISGLTNPELRFLNHMYGTAIGTLSVDLWDASTGTNLATVFTHSGDRGNQWNEELIMLSTTATNVQFSITAVLDTNAAGQAWPGDIAIDEFGVREAAANDIAVVAGAVPSGCDLTSAENIEIWVVNQGLVAENQFDVSYAVNGGTPVVESNTLTVNPGDTLKYVFAATACLLYTSPSPRD
;
A
#
# COMPACT_ATOMS: atom_id res chain seq x y z
N SER A 1 4.68 -8.10 -25.55
CA SER A 1 5.62 -7.87 -26.68
C SER A 1 5.61 -9.05 -27.63
N TYR A 2 5.83 -8.80 -28.91
CA TYR A 2 5.93 -9.79 -29.96
C TYR A 2 7.23 -9.62 -30.71
N ASP A 3 7.92 -10.72 -30.94
CA ASP A 3 9.12 -10.71 -31.76
C ASP A 3 8.78 -11.14 -33.19
N TYR A 4 9.32 -10.45 -34.19
CA TYR A 4 9.17 -10.81 -35.57
C TYR A 4 10.51 -10.80 -36.30
N TRP A 5 10.58 -11.59 -37.36
CA TRP A 5 11.73 -11.68 -38.25
C TRP A 5 11.30 -11.35 -39.66
N VAL A 6 12.14 -10.68 -40.39
CA VAL A 6 11.90 -10.36 -41.80
C VAL A 6 12.86 -11.12 -42.68
N GLN A 7 12.41 -11.52 -43.85
CA GLN A 7 13.17 -12.18 -44.88
C GLN A 7 12.74 -11.62 -46.24
N ALA A 8 13.69 -11.35 -47.11
CA ALA A 8 13.39 -10.94 -48.47
C ALA A 8 13.27 -12.19 -49.37
N ASP A 9 12.21 -12.24 -50.23
CA ASP A 9 12.09 -13.20 -51.31
C ASP A 9 12.32 -12.45 -52.63
N CYS A 10 13.41 -12.78 -53.30
CA CYS A 10 13.80 -12.16 -54.57
C CYS A 10 13.17 -12.88 -55.79
N GLY A 11 12.28 -13.84 -55.57
CA GLY A 11 11.72 -14.67 -56.61
C GLY A 11 12.65 -15.79 -57.10
N GLY A 12 12.12 -16.74 -57.86
CA GLY A 12 12.90 -17.82 -58.43
C GLY A 12 13.56 -18.80 -57.42
N GLY A 13 13.07 -18.78 -56.14
CA GLY A 13 13.58 -19.62 -55.06
C GLY A 13 14.78 -19.03 -54.31
N THR A 14 15.14 -17.78 -54.58
CA THR A 14 16.24 -17.12 -53.87
C THR A 14 15.69 -16.26 -52.72
N ILE A 15 15.92 -16.69 -51.48
CA ILE A 15 15.52 -16.01 -50.26
C ILE A 15 16.69 -15.57 -49.44
N SER A 16 16.61 -14.43 -48.77
CA SER A 16 17.64 -13.98 -47.83
C SER A 16 17.61 -14.77 -46.52
N ALA A 17 18.65 -14.61 -45.69
CA ALA A 17 18.54 -15.01 -44.29
C ALA A 17 17.49 -14.19 -43.55
N TYR A 18 16.89 -14.73 -42.50
CA TYR A 18 16.07 -13.96 -41.56
C TYR A 18 16.90 -12.93 -40.83
N VAL A 19 16.37 -11.71 -40.69
CA VAL A 19 16.91 -10.63 -39.88
C VAL A 19 15.92 -10.33 -38.76
N GLY A 20 16.37 -10.35 -37.53
CA GLY A 20 15.60 -10.19 -36.32
C GLY A 20 16.28 -10.86 -35.11
N PRO A 21 15.65 -10.92 -33.95
CA PRO A 21 14.28 -10.47 -33.72
C PRO A 21 14.15 -8.95 -33.75
N PHE A 22 13.04 -8.46 -34.28
CA PHE A 22 12.55 -7.11 -34.04
C PHE A 22 11.35 -7.24 -33.09
N THR A 23 11.37 -6.52 -31.99
CA THR A 23 10.32 -6.58 -30.99
C THR A 23 9.35 -5.42 -31.17
N PHE A 24 8.05 -5.68 -31.12
CA PHE A 24 7.03 -4.65 -30.92
C PHE A 24 6.11 -5.01 -29.77
N GLY A 25 5.73 -3.97 -29.02
CA GLY A 25 4.69 -4.07 -28.00
C GLY A 25 3.36 -3.57 -28.55
N THR A 26 2.26 -4.19 -28.19
CA THR A 26 0.95 -3.55 -28.28
C THR A 26 0.87 -2.57 -27.12
N SER A 27 0.36 -1.36 -27.38
CA SER A 27 0.01 -0.43 -26.28
C SER A 27 -0.99 -1.11 -25.36
N CYS A 28 -0.79 -1.01 -24.06
CA CYS A 28 -1.78 -1.42 -23.08
C CYS A 28 -3.03 -0.54 -23.25
N ASN A 29 -4.20 -1.16 -23.32
CA ASN A 29 -5.45 -0.41 -23.17
C ASN A 29 -5.59 -0.01 -21.69
N ALA A 30 -6.32 1.08 -21.44
CA ALA A 30 -6.70 1.44 -20.08
C ALA A 30 -7.52 0.31 -19.46
N SER A 31 -7.18 -0.07 -18.26
CA SER A 31 -8.00 -0.95 -17.41
C SER A 31 -9.17 -0.16 -16.86
N VAL A 32 -10.35 -0.77 -16.82
CA VAL A 32 -11.54 -0.09 -16.28
C VAL A 32 -11.62 -0.31 -14.78
N ALA A 33 -11.76 0.78 -14.01
CA ALA A 33 -11.94 0.67 -12.56
C ALA A 33 -13.28 -0.03 -12.20
N PRO A 34 -13.37 -0.81 -11.10
CA PRO A 34 -12.33 -0.95 -10.06
C PRO A 34 -11.15 -1.82 -10.50
N THR A 35 -9.96 -1.43 -10.09
CA THR A 35 -8.72 -2.20 -10.29
C THR A 35 -8.07 -2.53 -8.95
N ASN A 36 -7.30 -3.59 -8.91
CA ASN A 36 -6.44 -3.94 -7.78
C ASN A 36 -5.27 -4.79 -8.29
N GLU A 37 -4.05 -4.34 -8.10
CA GLU A 37 -2.83 -5.05 -8.42
C GLU A 37 -2.16 -5.52 -7.14
N ASN A 38 -2.10 -6.83 -6.97
CA ASN A 38 -1.52 -7.47 -5.79
C ASN A 38 -0.16 -8.14 -6.09
N PHE A 39 0.37 -7.94 -7.27
CA PHE A 39 1.67 -8.44 -7.75
C PHE A 39 1.86 -9.97 -7.70
N ASP A 40 0.89 -10.76 -7.29
CA ASP A 40 1.00 -12.23 -7.17
C ASP A 40 1.32 -12.92 -8.50
N ALA A 41 0.86 -12.34 -9.60
CA ALA A 41 1.16 -12.83 -10.94
C ALA A 41 2.54 -12.42 -11.48
N GLY A 42 3.31 -11.65 -10.72
CA GLY A 42 4.57 -11.05 -11.11
C GLY A 42 4.46 -9.57 -11.44
N PHE A 43 5.54 -8.95 -11.93
CA PHE A 43 5.50 -7.55 -12.35
C PHE A 43 4.51 -7.38 -13.52
N PRO A 44 3.48 -6.50 -13.41
CA PRO A 44 2.39 -6.45 -14.37
C PRO A 44 2.84 -5.94 -15.74
N ILE A 45 2.32 -6.54 -16.81
CA ILE A 45 2.76 -6.25 -18.19
C ILE A 45 2.57 -4.78 -18.59
N CYS A 46 1.53 -4.12 -18.04
CA CYS A 46 1.19 -2.74 -18.37
C CYS A 46 1.75 -1.71 -17.37
N TRP A 47 2.48 -2.17 -16.39
CA TRP A 47 3.30 -1.33 -15.53
C TRP A 47 4.69 -1.14 -16.13
N SER A 48 5.40 -0.13 -15.72
CA SER A 48 6.76 0.15 -16.21
C SER A 48 7.63 0.74 -15.11
N GLN A 49 8.94 0.53 -15.23
CA GLN A 49 9.95 1.18 -14.41
C GLN A 49 10.45 2.44 -15.14
N GLU A 50 10.85 3.47 -14.39
CA GLU A 50 11.55 4.62 -14.97
C GLU A 50 12.98 4.20 -15.39
N SER A 51 13.38 4.60 -16.56
CA SER A 51 14.68 4.17 -17.11
C SER A 51 15.84 5.12 -16.82
N ASN A 52 15.54 6.31 -16.28
CA ASN A 52 16.51 7.39 -16.06
C ASN A 52 16.68 7.74 -14.58
N ASP A 53 16.11 6.94 -13.68
CA ASP A 53 16.37 7.01 -12.24
C ASP A 53 17.56 6.13 -11.84
N ASP A 54 17.76 5.89 -10.55
CA ASP A 54 18.98 5.23 -10.06
C ASP A 54 18.85 3.71 -10.01
N PHE A 55 17.60 3.18 -9.84
CA PHE A 55 17.35 1.74 -9.77
C PHE A 55 15.84 1.40 -9.84
N ASP A 56 15.58 0.12 -10.11
CA ASP A 56 14.21 -0.39 -10.25
C ASP A 56 13.62 -0.89 -8.92
N TRP A 57 12.30 -0.81 -8.81
CA TRP A 57 11.54 -1.58 -7.84
C TRP A 57 11.69 -3.08 -8.14
N THR A 58 11.77 -3.89 -7.11
CA THR A 58 11.99 -5.33 -7.18
C THR A 58 10.74 -6.07 -6.73
N LEU A 59 10.36 -7.11 -7.49
CA LEU A 59 9.32 -8.05 -7.07
C LEU A 59 9.94 -9.04 -6.08
N ASP A 60 9.27 -9.26 -4.94
CA ASP A 60 9.70 -10.24 -3.96
C ASP A 60 8.50 -10.98 -3.34
N ALA A 61 8.80 -12.07 -2.66
CA ALA A 61 7.88 -12.89 -1.89
C ALA A 61 8.55 -13.25 -0.56
N ASN A 62 7.79 -13.45 0.50
CA ASN A 62 8.30 -13.63 1.86
C ASN A 62 8.98 -12.35 2.39
N GLY A 63 10.04 -12.46 3.16
CA GLY A 63 10.73 -11.29 3.74
C GLY A 63 11.90 -10.80 2.91
N THR A 64 12.15 -9.48 2.90
CA THR A 64 13.34 -8.90 2.28
C THR A 64 14.62 -9.46 2.91
N THR A 65 15.74 -9.42 2.17
CA THR A 65 17.00 -10.02 2.61
C THR A 65 17.65 -9.30 3.78
N SER A 66 17.29 -8.03 4.00
CA SER A 66 17.82 -7.16 5.05
C SER A 66 17.08 -7.36 6.37
N VAL A 67 17.81 -7.45 7.48
CA VAL A 67 17.21 -7.65 8.82
C VAL A 67 16.77 -6.32 9.42
N GLY A 68 15.53 -6.27 9.94
CA GLY A 68 15.01 -5.07 10.62
C GLY A 68 14.53 -3.96 9.68
N THR A 69 14.18 -4.33 8.45
CA THR A 69 13.56 -3.48 7.44
C THR A 69 12.70 -4.34 6.52
N GLY A 70 11.78 -3.71 5.78
CA GLY A 70 10.87 -4.39 4.88
C GLY A 70 9.85 -5.30 5.55
N PRO A 71 8.86 -5.82 4.79
CA PRO A 71 7.87 -6.77 5.29
C PRO A 71 8.48 -8.18 5.47
N SER A 72 7.77 -9.05 6.21
CA SER A 72 8.10 -10.46 6.33
C SER A 72 7.38 -11.35 5.31
N ASP A 73 6.35 -10.80 4.65
CA ASP A 73 5.52 -11.45 3.63
C ASP A 73 4.69 -10.36 2.94
N ASP A 74 4.00 -10.69 1.82
CA ASP A 74 2.98 -9.83 1.24
C ASP A 74 1.84 -9.55 2.24
N PHE A 75 0.91 -8.66 1.88
CA PHE A 75 -0.20 -8.31 2.79
C PHE A 75 -1.14 -9.50 3.06
N THR A 76 -1.43 -10.32 2.05
CA THR A 76 -2.37 -11.43 2.16
C THR A 76 -1.74 -12.72 2.71
N GLY A 77 -0.44 -12.83 2.65
CA GLY A 77 0.37 -13.96 3.10
C GLY A 77 0.57 -15.04 2.04
N GLY A 78 1.79 -15.16 1.54
CA GLY A 78 2.22 -16.18 0.57
C GLY A 78 2.13 -15.75 -0.90
N GLY A 79 1.94 -14.46 -1.16
CA GLY A 79 1.97 -13.85 -2.48
C GLY A 79 3.28 -13.11 -2.77
N ASN A 80 3.18 -12.07 -3.58
CA ASN A 80 4.29 -11.18 -3.94
C ASN A 80 3.92 -9.72 -3.67
N TYR A 81 4.95 -8.88 -3.56
CA TYR A 81 4.84 -7.43 -3.42
C TYR A 81 5.99 -6.74 -4.16
N MET A 82 5.89 -5.44 -4.38
CA MET A 82 6.99 -4.63 -4.91
C MET A 82 7.75 -3.95 -3.77
N TYR A 83 9.09 -3.94 -3.81
CA TYR A 83 9.88 -3.22 -2.83
C TYR A 83 11.13 -2.58 -3.44
N THR A 84 11.73 -1.65 -2.72
CA THR A 84 13.02 -1.06 -3.04
C THR A 84 14.11 -1.72 -2.20
N GLU A 85 15.07 -2.39 -2.85
CA GLU A 85 16.24 -2.96 -2.19
C GLU A 85 17.26 -1.86 -1.90
N ALA A 86 17.35 -1.44 -0.64
CA ALA A 86 18.18 -0.31 -0.22
C ALA A 86 19.64 -0.68 0.10
N SER A 87 20.03 -1.95 -0.04
CA SER A 87 21.41 -2.40 0.19
C SER A 87 22.38 -1.87 -0.86
N LEU A 88 23.67 -1.88 -0.51
CA LEU A 88 24.74 -1.48 -1.43
C LEU A 88 24.58 -2.12 -2.82
N PRO A 89 24.80 -1.39 -3.92
CA PRO A 89 25.51 -0.10 -3.99
C PRO A 89 24.66 1.16 -3.74
N ARG A 90 23.43 1.02 -3.28
CA ARG A 90 22.50 2.15 -3.09
C ARG A 90 22.96 3.11 -2.01
N ALA A 91 22.59 4.39 -2.18
CA ALA A 91 23.02 5.50 -1.33
C ALA A 91 21.87 6.44 -0.99
N HIS A 92 22.11 7.37 -0.07
CA HIS A 92 21.18 8.45 0.24
C HIS A 92 20.86 9.28 -1.00
N GLY A 93 19.58 9.46 -1.25
CA GLY A 93 19.07 10.25 -2.36
C GLY A 93 18.85 9.45 -3.65
N ASP A 94 19.23 8.16 -3.71
CA ASP A 94 18.90 7.30 -4.85
C ASP A 94 17.39 7.16 -4.99
N VAL A 95 16.92 7.18 -6.22
CA VAL A 95 15.49 7.21 -6.58
C VAL A 95 15.12 5.96 -7.35
N ALA A 96 13.97 5.39 -7.01
CA ALA A 96 13.31 4.35 -7.77
C ALA A 96 11.86 4.76 -8.08
N THR A 97 11.48 4.78 -9.35
CA THR A 97 10.13 5.15 -9.79
C THR A 97 9.55 4.07 -10.68
N MET A 98 8.31 3.66 -10.39
CA MET A 98 7.51 2.85 -11.29
C MET A 98 6.19 3.53 -11.61
N TYR A 99 5.62 3.18 -12.74
CA TYR A 99 4.34 3.70 -13.23
C TYR A 99 3.32 2.58 -13.29
N SER A 100 2.11 2.85 -12.79
CA SER A 100 0.98 1.94 -12.95
C SER A 100 0.55 1.83 -14.40
N GLU A 101 -0.34 0.90 -14.70
CA GLU A 101 -1.13 0.94 -15.92
C GLU A 101 -2.02 2.21 -15.97
N VAL A 102 -2.52 2.52 -17.15
CA VAL A 102 -3.56 3.54 -17.30
C VAL A 102 -4.89 2.97 -16.84
N ILE A 103 -5.62 3.70 -16.01
CA ILE A 103 -6.90 3.30 -15.42
C ILE A 103 -8.01 4.25 -15.90
N ASP A 104 -9.05 3.69 -16.49
CA ASP A 104 -10.27 4.43 -16.82
C ASP A 104 -11.19 4.50 -15.59
N ILE A 105 -11.33 5.69 -15.02
CA ILE A 105 -12.15 6.00 -13.86
C ILE A 105 -13.48 6.68 -14.22
N SER A 106 -13.84 6.77 -15.50
CA SER A 106 -15.03 7.48 -15.98
C SER A 106 -16.34 6.89 -15.44
N GLY A 107 -16.34 5.63 -15.03
CA GLY A 107 -17.48 4.95 -14.41
C GLY A 107 -17.66 5.21 -12.93
N LEU A 108 -16.71 5.87 -12.26
CA LEU A 108 -16.75 6.14 -10.82
C LEU A 108 -17.31 7.54 -10.55
N THR A 109 -18.04 7.68 -9.44
CA THR A 109 -18.54 8.97 -8.95
C THR A 109 -17.58 9.59 -7.95
N ASN A 110 -17.03 8.77 -7.09
CA ASN A 110 -16.09 9.12 -6.02
C ASN A 110 -14.86 8.21 -6.13
N PRO A 111 -13.99 8.43 -7.12
CA PRO A 111 -12.82 7.59 -7.31
C PRO A 111 -11.85 7.71 -6.12
N GLU A 112 -11.44 6.57 -5.59
CA GLU A 112 -10.52 6.45 -4.47
C GLU A 112 -9.34 5.57 -4.88
N LEU A 113 -8.11 6.08 -4.72
CA LEU A 113 -6.90 5.28 -4.75
C LEU A 113 -6.79 4.50 -3.45
N ARG A 114 -6.57 3.20 -3.54
CA ARG A 114 -6.25 2.33 -2.42
C ARG A 114 -4.91 1.66 -2.69
N PHE A 115 -4.04 1.64 -1.69
CA PHE A 115 -2.84 0.81 -1.71
C PHE A 115 -2.34 0.54 -0.29
N LEU A 116 -1.49 -0.45 -0.17
CA LEU A 116 -0.78 -0.77 1.07
C LEU A 116 0.69 -0.40 0.93
N ASN A 117 1.26 0.14 2.00
CA ASN A 117 2.69 0.38 2.08
C ASN A 117 3.29 -0.20 3.36
N HIS A 118 4.53 -0.65 3.27
CA HIS A 118 5.32 -1.10 4.41
C HIS A 118 6.61 -0.29 4.44
N MET A 119 6.75 0.52 5.49
CA MET A 119 7.85 1.46 5.68
C MET A 119 8.42 1.25 7.09
N TYR A 120 9.24 0.22 7.24
CA TYR A 120 9.82 -0.17 8.52
C TYR A 120 11.33 -0.24 8.44
N GLY A 121 12.02 0.48 9.35
CA GLY A 121 13.46 0.47 9.42
C GLY A 121 14.06 1.80 9.88
N THR A 122 15.34 1.79 10.19
CA THR A 122 16.06 2.97 10.72
C THR A 122 16.57 3.93 9.65
N ALA A 123 16.41 3.58 8.37
CA ALA A 123 16.85 4.38 7.22
C ALA A 123 15.74 4.57 6.18
N ILE A 124 14.49 4.46 6.59
CA ILE A 124 13.36 4.65 5.69
C ILE A 124 13.39 6.07 5.13
N GLY A 125 13.42 6.14 3.81
CA GLY A 125 13.39 7.38 3.07
C GLY A 125 11.97 7.91 2.86
N THR A 126 11.69 8.38 1.66
CA THR A 126 10.38 8.95 1.30
C THR A 126 9.70 8.12 0.24
N LEU A 127 8.45 7.77 0.47
CA LEU A 127 7.53 7.24 -0.55
C LEU A 127 6.57 8.33 -0.98
N SER A 128 6.41 8.52 -2.29
CA SER A 128 5.41 9.43 -2.85
C SER A 128 4.64 8.77 -3.99
N VAL A 129 3.38 9.16 -4.15
CA VAL A 129 2.52 8.75 -5.26
C VAL A 129 1.97 10.00 -5.93
N ASP A 130 2.23 10.14 -7.21
CA ASP A 130 1.69 11.23 -8.03
C ASP A 130 0.59 10.71 -8.94
N LEU A 131 -0.45 11.53 -9.11
CA LEU A 131 -1.56 11.33 -10.02
C LEU A 131 -1.30 12.05 -11.33
N TRP A 132 -1.43 11.35 -12.45
CA TRP A 132 -1.25 11.89 -13.78
C TRP A 132 -2.54 11.78 -14.60
N ASP A 133 -2.82 12.80 -15.42
CA ASP A 133 -3.74 12.66 -16.55
C ASP A 133 -3.02 11.89 -17.68
N ALA A 134 -3.39 10.65 -17.86
CA ALA A 134 -2.78 9.78 -18.85
C ALA A 134 -3.04 10.23 -20.30
N SER A 135 -4.10 11.02 -20.53
CA SER A 135 -4.46 11.52 -21.87
C SER A 135 -3.53 12.66 -22.32
N THR A 136 -3.04 13.45 -21.38
CA THR A 136 -2.19 14.62 -21.64
C THR A 136 -0.74 14.43 -21.18
N GLY A 137 -0.46 13.41 -20.35
CA GLY A 137 0.83 13.20 -19.71
C GLY A 137 1.16 14.30 -18.68
N THR A 138 0.15 14.91 -18.07
CA THR A 138 0.32 15.99 -17.10
C THR A 138 0.23 15.45 -15.69
N ASN A 139 1.23 15.76 -14.84
CA ASN A 139 1.14 15.53 -13.39
C ASN A 139 0.10 16.47 -12.80
N LEU A 140 -0.94 15.92 -12.18
CA LEU A 140 -2.05 16.65 -11.60
C LEU A 140 -1.81 17.00 -10.13
N ALA A 141 -1.27 16.08 -9.36
CA ALA A 141 -1.01 16.25 -7.93
C ALA A 141 -0.13 15.13 -7.36
N THR A 142 0.64 15.44 -6.33
CA THR A 142 1.14 14.42 -5.39
C THR A 142 0.00 14.08 -4.44
N VAL A 143 -0.55 12.86 -4.56
CA VAL A 143 -1.71 12.42 -3.78
C VAL A 143 -1.30 11.75 -2.47
N PHE A 144 -0.07 11.26 -2.39
CA PHE A 144 0.50 10.70 -1.18
C PHE A 144 1.97 11.05 -1.05
N THR A 145 2.42 11.34 0.18
CA THR A 145 3.83 11.40 0.53
C THR A 145 4.02 11.08 2.01
N HIS A 146 4.97 10.23 2.32
CA HIS A 146 5.39 9.96 3.69
C HIS A 146 6.90 9.74 3.73
N SER A 147 7.53 10.23 4.81
CA SER A 147 8.97 10.05 5.07
C SER A 147 9.18 9.41 6.43
N GLY A 148 10.11 8.46 6.50
CA GLY A 148 10.51 7.80 7.74
C GLY A 148 9.68 6.58 8.12
N ASP A 149 10.07 5.97 9.24
CA ASP A 149 9.54 4.71 9.75
C ASP A 149 8.06 4.80 10.15
N ARG A 150 7.27 3.81 9.76
CA ARG A 150 5.84 3.65 10.10
C ARG A 150 5.59 2.39 10.95
N GLY A 151 6.64 1.74 11.40
CA GLY A 151 6.56 0.49 12.14
C GLY A 151 6.46 -0.75 11.24
N ASN A 152 6.69 -1.93 11.83
CA ASN A 152 6.68 -3.21 11.12
C ASN A 152 5.25 -3.70 10.87
N GLN A 153 4.56 -3.04 9.96
CA GLN A 153 3.19 -3.37 9.56
C GLN A 153 2.88 -2.82 8.17
N TRP A 154 1.95 -3.46 7.47
CA TRP A 154 1.33 -2.90 6.29
C TRP A 154 0.35 -1.80 6.70
N ASN A 155 0.47 -0.63 6.07
CA ASN A 155 -0.37 0.54 6.30
C ASN A 155 -1.24 0.76 5.07
N GLU A 156 -2.55 0.80 5.26
CA GLU A 156 -3.52 1.06 4.18
C GLU A 156 -3.68 2.57 3.97
N GLU A 157 -3.66 2.98 2.71
CA GLU A 157 -3.96 4.34 2.28
C GLU A 157 -5.24 4.35 1.45
N LEU A 158 -6.17 5.22 1.82
CA LEU A 158 -7.42 5.48 1.13
C LEU A 158 -7.46 6.95 0.76
N ILE A 159 -7.37 7.26 -0.52
CA ILE A 159 -7.15 8.63 -0.99
C ILE A 159 -8.18 8.99 -2.05
N MET A 160 -9.07 9.92 -1.70
CA MET A 160 -10.04 10.46 -2.66
C MET A 160 -9.34 11.21 -3.79
N LEU A 161 -9.64 10.84 -5.03
CA LEU A 161 -9.05 11.47 -6.21
C LEU A 161 -9.91 12.65 -6.66
N SER A 162 -9.40 13.87 -6.48
CA SER A 162 -10.06 15.10 -6.96
C SER A 162 -9.52 15.45 -8.34
N THR A 163 -10.13 14.90 -9.39
CA THR A 163 -9.71 15.13 -10.77
C THR A 163 -10.90 15.14 -11.74
N THR A 164 -10.74 15.80 -12.88
CA THR A 164 -11.66 15.73 -14.02
C THR A 164 -11.13 14.81 -15.12
N ALA A 165 -9.91 14.30 -15.00
CA ALA A 165 -9.36 13.31 -15.93
C ALA A 165 -10.14 12.00 -15.81
N THR A 166 -10.44 11.38 -16.94
CA THR A 166 -11.14 10.08 -16.99
C THR A 166 -10.18 8.91 -17.13
N ASN A 167 -8.97 9.17 -17.64
CA ASN A 167 -7.90 8.19 -17.72
C ASN A 167 -6.75 8.70 -16.86
N VAL A 168 -6.43 7.95 -15.82
CA VAL A 168 -5.37 8.30 -14.87
C VAL A 168 -4.25 7.27 -14.89
N GLN A 169 -3.07 7.71 -14.49
CA GLN A 169 -1.90 6.87 -14.24
C GLN A 169 -1.23 7.35 -12.96
N PHE A 170 -0.53 6.49 -12.28
CA PHE A 170 0.21 6.84 -11.07
C PHE A 170 1.69 6.59 -11.27
N SER A 171 2.53 7.52 -10.78
CA SER A 171 3.93 7.22 -10.52
C SER A 171 4.13 6.98 -9.03
N ILE A 172 4.86 5.92 -8.69
CA ILE A 172 5.18 5.52 -7.33
C ILE A 172 6.69 5.65 -7.18
N THR A 173 7.12 6.64 -6.39
CA THR A 173 8.52 7.01 -6.26
C THR A 173 9.01 6.81 -4.83
N ALA A 174 10.08 6.05 -4.68
CA ALA A 174 10.84 5.94 -3.44
C ALA A 174 12.15 6.72 -3.58
N VAL A 175 12.48 7.51 -2.56
CA VAL A 175 13.77 8.19 -2.42
C VAL A 175 14.45 7.63 -1.18
N LEU A 176 15.63 7.04 -1.31
CA LEU A 176 16.34 6.41 -0.20
C LEU A 176 16.93 7.43 0.78
N ASP A 177 16.96 7.06 2.04
CA ASP A 177 17.66 7.81 3.09
C ASP A 177 18.72 6.92 3.76
N THR A 178 19.39 7.45 4.78
CA THR A 178 20.36 6.71 5.60
C THR A 178 20.05 6.88 7.08
N ASN A 179 20.42 5.87 7.85
CA ASN A 179 20.39 5.96 9.31
C ASN A 179 21.55 6.83 9.84
N ALA A 180 21.61 7.03 11.15
CA ALA A 180 22.66 7.83 11.80
C ALA A 180 24.09 7.28 11.58
N ALA A 181 24.24 6.04 11.13
CA ALA A 181 25.52 5.44 10.75
C ALA A 181 25.85 5.60 9.25
N GLY A 182 25.02 6.31 8.48
CA GLY A 182 25.20 6.53 7.05
C GLY A 182 24.89 5.29 6.19
N GLN A 183 24.06 4.38 6.69
CA GLN A 183 23.71 3.13 6.02
C GLN A 183 22.30 3.25 5.44
N ALA A 184 22.10 2.93 4.16
CA ALA A 184 20.79 2.91 3.51
C ALA A 184 20.07 1.55 3.68
N TRP A 185 20.80 0.45 3.81
CA TRP A 185 20.24 -0.91 3.80
C TRP A 185 19.07 -1.19 4.76
N PRO A 186 18.93 -0.49 5.93
CA PRO A 186 17.75 -0.68 6.77
C PRO A 186 16.58 0.22 6.33
N GLY A 187 16.39 0.39 5.02
CA GLY A 187 15.46 1.37 4.42
C GLY A 187 14.57 0.82 3.31
N ASP A 188 14.30 -0.50 3.29
CA ASP A 188 13.43 -1.11 2.30
C ASP A 188 12.00 -0.59 2.45
N ILE A 189 11.44 -0.05 1.37
CA ILE A 189 10.06 0.40 1.26
C ILE A 189 9.32 -0.58 0.36
N ALA A 190 8.14 -1.04 0.78
CA ALA A 190 7.34 -1.95 -0.03
C ALA A 190 5.93 -1.41 -0.27
N ILE A 191 5.30 -1.83 -1.37
CA ILE A 191 3.89 -1.59 -1.70
C ILE A 191 3.21 -2.88 -2.15
N ASP A 192 1.87 -2.93 -1.92
CA ASP A 192 1.00 -4.01 -2.30
C ASP A 192 -0.43 -3.50 -2.51
N GLU A 193 -1.32 -4.31 -3.12
CA GLU A 193 -2.75 -4.05 -3.24
C GLU A 193 -3.07 -2.67 -3.83
N PHE A 194 -2.42 -2.30 -4.93
CA PHE A 194 -2.55 -0.97 -5.54
C PHE A 194 -3.68 -0.92 -6.55
N GLY A 195 -4.65 -0.03 -6.36
CA GLY A 195 -5.75 0.09 -7.32
C GLY A 195 -6.67 1.29 -7.07
N VAL A 196 -7.62 1.48 -7.98
CA VAL A 196 -8.65 2.52 -7.89
C VAL A 196 -10.03 1.90 -7.83
N ARG A 197 -10.87 2.39 -6.93
CA ARG A 197 -12.23 1.91 -6.72
C ARG A 197 -13.22 3.06 -6.48
N GLU A 198 -14.51 2.76 -6.42
CA GLU A 198 -15.48 3.69 -5.84
C GLU A 198 -15.32 3.71 -4.32
N ALA A 199 -15.22 4.90 -3.74
CA ALA A 199 -15.13 5.05 -2.29
C ALA A 199 -16.40 4.52 -1.60
N ALA A 200 -16.24 3.88 -0.46
CA ALA A 200 -17.36 3.36 0.30
C ALA A 200 -18.22 4.49 0.86
N ALA A 201 -19.55 4.35 0.78
CA ALA A 201 -20.45 5.31 1.41
C ALA A 201 -20.31 5.24 2.94
N ASN A 202 -20.27 4.06 3.48
CA ASN A 202 -20.22 3.76 4.91
C ASN A 202 -18.93 2.96 5.20
N ASP A 203 -18.01 3.54 5.95
CA ASP A 203 -16.73 2.90 6.31
C ASP A 203 -16.24 3.43 7.66
N ILE A 204 -16.35 2.62 8.69
CA ILE A 204 -15.85 2.92 10.03
C ILE A 204 -14.70 1.98 10.37
N ALA A 205 -13.54 2.52 10.58
CA ALA A 205 -12.36 1.76 10.97
C ALA A 205 -11.90 2.06 12.39
N VAL A 206 -11.39 1.05 13.09
CA VAL A 206 -10.65 1.23 14.35
C VAL A 206 -9.18 1.46 14.03
N VAL A 207 -8.68 2.66 14.35
CA VAL A 207 -7.30 3.07 14.01
C VAL A 207 -6.34 3.00 15.19
N ALA A 208 -6.87 2.95 16.42
CA ALA A 208 -6.06 2.78 17.62
C ALA A 208 -6.88 2.20 18.76
N GLY A 209 -6.21 1.55 19.71
CA GLY A 209 -6.78 1.12 20.97
C GLY A 209 -5.83 1.43 22.12
N ALA A 210 -6.35 1.87 23.25
CA ALA A 210 -5.60 2.00 24.48
C ALA A 210 -6.18 1.07 25.55
N VAL A 211 -5.30 0.22 26.04
CA VAL A 211 -5.57 -0.68 27.17
C VAL A 211 -4.58 -0.35 28.27
N PRO A 212 -5.02 -0.11 29.51
CA PRO A 212 -4.09 0.08 30.61
C PRO A 212 -3.09 -1.06 30.70
N SER A 213 -1.82 -0.74 30.92
CA SER A 213 -0.75 -1.70 31.09
C SER A 213 0.06 -1.39 32.34
N GLY A 214 0.55 -2.42 33.04
CA GLY A 214 1.35 -2.26 34.25
C GLY A 214 1.09 -3.35 35.29
N CYS A 215 1.71 -3.19 36.45
CA CYS A 215 1.56 -4.12 37.59
C CYS A 215 0.39 -3.79 38.50
N ASP A 216 -0.22 -2.62 38.35
CA ASP A 216 -1.27 -2.08 39.22
C ASP A 216 -2.67 -2.18 38.60
N LEU A 217 -2.85 -3.11 37.63
CA LEU A 217 -4.15 -3.32 36.99
C LEU A 217 -5.19 -3.85 37.97
N THR A 218 -6.42 -3.40 37.78
CA THR A 218 -7.56 -3.75 38.63
C THR A 218 -8.55 -4.68 37.89
N SER A 219 -9.61 -5.04 38.57
CA SER A 219 -10.71 -5.80 37.96
C SER A 219 -11.67 -4.92 37.13
N ALA A 220 -11.39 -3.62 36.99
CA ALA A 220 -12.28 -2.65 36.34
C ALA A 220 -11.48 -1.59 35.58
N GLU A 221 -10.80 -2.02 34.52
CA GLU A 221 -10.02 -1.13 33.66
C GLU A 221 -10.85 -0.58 32.52
N ASN A 222 -10.65 0.71 32.19
CA ASN A 222 -11.27 1.34 31.04
C ASN A 222 -10.62 0.88 29.75
N ILE A 223 -11.42 0.52 28.76
CA ILE A 223 -10.99 0.23 27.41
C ILE A 223 -11.38 1.41 26.52
N GLU A 224 -10.43 1.90 25.76
CA GLU A 224 -10.59 3.03 24.86
C GLU A 224 -10.17 2.64 23.45
N ILE A 225 -10.91 3.12 22.45
CA ILE A 225 -10.57 2.97 21.04
C ILE A 225 -10.73 4.31 20.32
N TRP A 226 -10.01 4.47 19.22
CA TRP A 226 -10.21 5.55 18.27
C TRP A 226 -10.77 4.96 16.99
N VAL A 227 -11.94 5.46 16.58
CA VAL A 227 -12.57 5.10 15.32
C VAL A 227 -12.54 6.29 14.39
N VAL A 228 -12.28 6.05 13.11
CA VAL A 228 -12.32 7.06 12.05
C VAL A 228 -13.43 6.69 11.06
N ASN A 229 -14.14 7.68 10.56
CA ASN A 229 -15.06 7.49 9.45
C ASN A 229 -14.30 7.71 8.14
N GLN A 230 -13.98 6.63 7.45
CA GLN A 230 -13.33 6.62 6.14
C GLN A 230 -14.35 6.66 4.99
N GLY A 231 -15.65 6.57 5.31
CA GLY A 231 -16.75 6.63 4.35
C GLY A 231 -17.12 8.05 3.93
N LEU A 232 -18.06 8.12 2.99
CA LEU A 232 -18.54 9.39 2.40
C LEU A 232 -19.71 10.02 3.16
N VAL A 233 -20.37 9.27 4.06
CA VAL A 233 -21.54 9.74 4.81
C VAL A 233 -21.25 9.73 6.31
N ALA A 234 -21.91 10.63 7.03
CA ALA A 234 -21.81 10.68 8.49
C ALA A 234 -22.46 9.45 9.12
N GLU A 235 -21.76 8.81 10.05
CA GLU A 235 -22.20 7.61 10.76
C GLU A 235 -22.52 7.92 12.21
N ASN A 236 -23.61 7.39 12.72
CA ASN A 236 -24.04 7.62 14.09
C ASN A 236 -24.66 6.40 14.80
N GLN A 237 -24.74 5.26 14.12
CA GLN A 237 -25.29 4.03 14.66
C GLN A 237 -24.46 2.84 14.20
N PHE A 238 -23.38 2.57 14.90
CA PHE A 238 -22.53 1.40 14.66
C PHE A 238 -22.12 0.78 15.99
N ASP A 239 -21.90 -0.52 15.99
CA ASP A 239 -21.45 -1.25 17.17
C ASP A 239 -19.94 -1.28 17.24
N VAL A 240 -19.43 -1.12 18.45
CA VAL A 240 -18.01 -1.31 18.79
C VAL A 240 -17.89 -2.46 19.79
N SER A 241 -16.82 -3.21 19.73
CA SER A 241 -16.65 -4.34 20.64
C SER A 241 -15.18 -4.54 21.04
N TYR A 242 -14.99 -5.12 22.24
CA TYR A 242 -13.70 -5.65 22.65
C TYR A 242 -13.89 -7.04 23.28
N ALA A 243 -12.85 -7.86 23.21
CA ALA A 243 -12.78 -9.15 23.89
C ALA A 243 -11.45 -9.28 24.64
N VAL A 244 -11.48 -9.86 25.85
CA VAL A 244 -10.27 -10.14 26.64
C VAL A 244 -9.94 -11.62 26.49
N ASN A 245 -8.69 -11.92 26.11
CA ASN A 245 -8.16 -13.28 25.98
C ASN A 245 -9.03 -14.22 25.11
N GLY A 246 -9.65 -13.70 24.06
CA GLY A 246 -10.55 -14.48 23.20
C GLY A 246 -11.88 -14.87 23.85
N GLY A 247 -12.24 -14.24 24.97
CA GLY A 247 -13.52 -14.43 25.63
C GLY A 247 -14.71 -13.85 24.85
N THR A 248 -15.89 -13.88 25.45
CA THR A 248 -17.09 -13.31 24.86
C THR A 248 -16.92 -11.80 24.65
N PRO A 249 -17.15 -11.28 23.44
CA PRO A 249 -17.05 -9.85 23.19
C PRO A 249 -18.06 -9.05 24.03
N VAL A 250 -17.62 -7.93 24.56
CA VAL A 250 -18.46 -6.86 25.05
C VAL A 250 -18.81 -5.97 23.88
N VAL A 251 -20.09 -5.78 23.60
CA VAL A 251 -20.57 -4.99 22.45
C VAL A 251 -21.36 -3.80 22.97
N GLU A 252 -21.04 -2.61 22.48
CA GLU A 252 -21.76 -1.37 22.76
C GLU A 252 -22.06 -0.63 21.47
N SER A 253 -23.20 0.07 21.42
CA SER A 253 -23.59 0.84 20.24
C SER A 253 -23.17 2.29 20.41
N ASN A 254 -22.45 2.83 19.43
CA ASN A 254 -22.19 4.26 19.34
C ASN A 254 -23.45 5.02 18.93
N THR A 255 -23.66 6.18 19.53
CA THR A 255 -24.77 7.10 19.19
C THR A 255 -24.28 8.51 18.82
N LEU A 256 -22.98 8.73 18.85
CA LEU A 256 -22.36 10.00 18.46
C LEU A 256 -22.13 10.01 16.95
N THR A 257 -22.38 11.16 16.32
CA THR A 257 -22.12 11.32 14.89
C THR A 257 -20.62 11.47 14.64
N VAL A 258 -20.12 10.70 13.68
CA VAL A 258 -18.75 10.77 13.17
C VAL A 258 -18.85 11.14 11.69
N ASN A 259 -18.46 12.38 11.33
CA ASN A 259 -18.52 12.82 9.94
C ASN A 259 -17.36 12.20 9.14
N PRO A 260 -17.43 12.18 7.79
CA PRO A 260 -16.33 11.75 6.95
C PRO A 260 -15.01 12.42 7.33
N GLY A 261 -13.96 11.62 7.53
CA GLY A 261 -12.64 12.05 7.94
C GLY A 261 -12.47 12.37 9.45
N ASP A 262 -13.57 12.44 10.22
CA ASP A 262 -13.48 12.67 11.66
C ASP A 262 -13.04 11.41 12.42
N THR A 263 -12.31 11.63 13.51
CA THR A 263 -11.92 10.59 14.46
C THR A 263 -12.68 10.76 15.78
N LEU A 264 -13.30 9.71 16.26
CA LEU A 264 -13.98 9.64 17.54
C LEU A 264 -13.17 8.78 18.51
N LYS A 265 -12.86 9.32 19.68
CA LYS A 265 -12.43 8.52 20.83
C LYS A 265 -13.66 7.93 21.51
N TYR A 266 -13.77 6.61 21.53
CA TYR A 266 -14.82 5.88 22.21
C TYR A 266 -14.26 5.22 23.48
N VAL A 267 -14.93 5.43 24.61
CA VAL A 267 -14.62 4.81 25.90
C VAL A 267 -15.74 3.85 26.24
N PHE A 268 -15.46 2.58 26.36
CA PHE A 268 -16.45 1.58 26.72
C PHE A 268 -17.00 1.85 28.12
N ALA A 269 -18.33 1.76 28.27
CA ALA A 269 -19.01 1.86 29.56
C ALA A 269 -18.74 0.62 30.43
N ALA A 270 -18.62 -0.54 29.80
CA ALA A 270 -18.23 -1.77 30.47
C ALA A 270 -16.71 -1.84 30.61
N THR A 271 -16.24 -2.01 31.85
CA THR A 271 -14.82 -2.13 32.16
C THR A 271 -14.31 -3.57 31.97
N ALA A 272 -13.03 -3.72 31.68
CA ALA A 272 -12.36 -5.01 31.55
C ALA A 272 -11.64 -5.44 32.84
N CYS A 273 -11.74 -6.72 33.20
CA CYS A 273 -10.87 -7.30 34.21
C CYS A 273 -9.56 -7.75 33.57
N LEU A 274 -8.49 -7.00 33.77
CA LEU A 274 -7.17 -7.26 33.22
C LEU A 274 -6.20 -7.87 34.26
N LEU A 275 -6.72 -8.38 35.38
CA LEU A 275 -5.91 -9.04 36.39
C LEU A 275 -5.25 -10.29 35.79
N TYR A 276 -3.93 -10.38 35.96
CA TYR A 276 -3.17 -11.55 35.55
C TYR A 276 -3.45 -12.71 36.51
N THR A 277 -4.10 -13.76 36.04
CA THR A 277 -4.45 -14.96 36.83
C THR A 277 -3.50 -16.13 36.53
N SER A 278 -2.21 -15.88 36.27
CA SER A 278 -1.26 -16.99 36.15
C SER A 278 -0.93 -17.54 37.53
N PRO A 279 -1.01 -18.86 37.75
CA PRO A 279 -0.53 -19.45 39.01
C PRO A 279 0.94 -19.13 39.17
N SER A 280 1.32 -18.71 40.36
CA SER A 280 2.74 -18.50 40.71
C SER A 280 3.51 -19.79 40.48
N PRO A 281 4.71 -19.76 39.84
CA PRO A 281 5.55 -20.93 39.69
C PRO A 281 6.11 -21.47 41.02
N ARG A 282 5.57 -21.03 42.15
CA ARG A 282 6.06 -21.36 43.50
C ARG A 282 5.09 -22.15 44.37
N ASP A 283 3.96 -22.64 43.82
CA ASP A 283 3.07 -23.55 44.54
C ASP A 283 3.26 -24.98 44.06
#